data_e41578d2e8dc6b5f490403f76d986b85
#
_entry.id   e41578d2e8dc6b5f490403f76d986b85
#
_cell.length_a   1.000
_cell.length_b   1.000
_cell.length_c   1.000
_cell.angle_alpha   90.00
_cell.angle_beta   90.00
_cell.angle_gamma   90.00
#
_symmetry.space_group_name_H-M   'P 1'
#
loop_
_entity.id
_entity.type
_entity.pdbx_description
1 polymer ?
#
loop_
_entity_poly.entity_id
_entity_poly.type
_entity_poly.pdbx_seq_one_letter_code
_entity_poly.pdbx_strand_id
1 'polypeptide(L)'
;MKYTVDAASKVEVIATATLHGAMKTLFPKLSGTLEGDPAALADTAKAVVRLSMADYDSGDRMRDWKMKKELDPDKWPEAVFTLGKIEGVKRTGDRLEGKATGLLEYRGRKVTLTAEASGTLGDTEARAEARFKLNLNDVGVPPPKFLFLKVHEIVEIVVHLVAKPAQV
;
A
#
# COMPACT_ATOMS: atom_id res chain seq x y z
N MET A 1 0.08 -16.33 14.70
CA MET A 1 0.75 -16.68 13.43
C MET A 1 1.50 -15.48 12.91
N LYS A 2 2.72 -15.70 12.49
CA LYS A 2 3.60 -14.65 11.97
C LYS A 2 3.99 -14.98 10.53
N TYR A 3 4.00 -13.95 9.70
CA TYR A 3 4.31 -14.05 8.27
C TYR A 3 5.32 -12.99 7.86
N THR A 4 6.13 -13.31 6.87
CA THR A 4 7.03 -12.37 6.21
C THR A 4 6.48 -12.04 4.83
N VAL A 5 6.43 -10.77 4.50
CA VAL A 5 5.94 -10.30 3.19
C VAL A 5 6.82 -10.87 2.08
N ASP A 6 6.17 -11.47 1.09
CA ASP A 6 6.83 -12.14 -0.04
C ASP A 6 7.00 -11.20 -1.24
N ALA A 7 7.96 -11.54 -2.10
CA ALA A 7 8.26 -10.77 -3.31
C ALA A 7 7.11 -10.70 -4.33
N ALA A 8 6.09 -11.54 -4.19
CA ALA A 8 4.89 -11.49 -5.02
C ALA A 8 3.93 -10.35 -4.64
N SER A 9 4.21 -9.62 -3.55
CA SER A 9 3.41 -8.49 -3.11
C SER A 9 3.63 -7.27 -4.00
N LYS A 10 2.61 -6.42 -4.12
CA LYS A 10 2.68 -5.20 -4.93
C LYS A 10 1.72 -4.13 -4.43
N VAL A 11 2.01 -2.89 -4.77
CA VAL A 11 1.10 -1.75 -4.58
C VAL A 11 0.77 -1.17 -5.94
N GLU A 12 -0.51 -0.93 -6.19
CA GLU A 12 -0.98 -0.22 -7.37
C GLU A 12 -1.46 1.16 -6.94
N VAL A 13 -0.96 2.19 -7.62
CA VAL A 13 -1.42 3.57 -7.44
C VAL A 13 -2.21 3.95 -8.69
N ILE A 14 -3.47 4.30 -8.50
CA ILE A 14 -4.38 4.65 -9.59
C ILE A 14 -4.68 6.14 -9.51
N ALA A 15 -4.20 6.88 -10.50
CA ALA A 15 -4.41 8.32 -10.62
C ALA A 15 -5.33 8.61 -11.79
N THR A 16 -6.10 9.69 -11.69
CA THR A 16 -6.93 10.19 -12.79
C THR A 16 -6.46 11.58 -13.19
N ALA A 17 -6.56 11.88 -14.47
CA ALA A 17 -6.20 13.17 -15.02
C ALA A 17 -7.34 13.73 -15.88
N THR A 18 -7.34 15.05 -16.06
CA THR A 18 -8.27 15.73 -16.97
C THR A 18 -8.10 15.20 -18.39
N LEU A 19 -9.19 14.81 -19.05
CA LEU A 19 -9.22 14.31 -20.42
C LEU A 19 -8.43 13.01 -20.63
N HIS A 20 -8.03 12.35 -19.58
CA HIS A 20 -7.34 11.07 -19.64
C HIS A 20 -7.98 10.12 -18.63
N GLY A 21 -8.11 8.86 -18.97
CA GLY A 21 -8.63 7.85 -18.06
C GLY A 21 -7.69 7.58 -16.87
N ALA A 22 -8.00 6.54 -16.14
CA ALA A 22 -7.17 6.11 -15.01
C ALA A 22 -5.77 5.70 -15.47
N MET A 23 -4.75 6.16 -14.73
CA MET A 23 -3.35 5.79 -14.96
C MET A 23 -2.88 4.97 -13.77
N LYS A 24 -2.37 3.77 -14.05
CA LYS A 24 -1.92 2.86 -13.01
C LYS A 24 -0.40 2.82 -12.96
N THR A 25 0.16 2.98 -11.77
CA THR A 25 1.57 2.79 -11.50
C THR A 25 1.74 1.63 -10.54
N LEU A 26 2.63 0.71 -10.86
CA LEU A 26 2.93 -0.46 -10.06
C LEU A 26 4.20 -0.25 -9.24
N PHE A 27 4.13 -0.53 -7.94
CA PHE A 27 5.29 -0.57 -7.05
C PHE A 27 5.47 -2.02 -6.59
N PRO A 28 6.46 -2.73 -7.13
CA PRO A 28 6.55 -4.19 -6.95
C PRO A 28 7.39 -4.64 -5.76
N LYS A 29 8.05 -3.75 -5.04
CA LYS A 29 8.99 -4.15 -3.98
C LYS A 29 8.50 -3.74 -2.60
N LEU A 30 7.87 -4.72 -1.93
CA LEU A 30 7.44 -4.60 -0.55
C LEU A 30 8.22 -5.57 0.33
N SER A 31 8.37 -5.17 1.59
CA SER A 31 8.90 -6.04 2.65
C SER A 31 8.11 -5.80 3.93
N GLY A 32 8.34 -6.61 4.92
CA GLY A 32 7.71 -6.42 6.22
C GLY A 32 7.19 -7.70 6.83
N THR A 33 6.36 -7.53 7.85
CA THR A 33 5.81 -8.63 8.64
C THR A 33 4.32 -8.43 8.88
N LEU A 34 3.61 -9.54 8.94
CA LEU A 34 2.20 -9.61 9.33
C LEU A 34 2.07 -10.58 10.48
N GLU A 35 1.20 -10.29 11.42
CA GLU A 35 0.90 -11.15 12.55
C GLU A 35 -0.57 -11.08 12.87
N GLY A 36 -1.18 -12.23 13.19
CA GLY A 36 -2.58 -12.27 13.60
C GLY A 36 -3.08 -13.67 13.85
N ASP A 37 -4.16 -13.74 14.65
CA ASP A 37 -4.93 -14.93 14.89
C ASP A 37 -6.29 -14.75 14.20
N PRO A 38 -6.67 -15.62 13.25
CA PRO A 38 -7.96 -15.51 12.58
C PRO A 38 -9.17 -15.50 13.52
N ALA A 39 -9.06 -16.17 14.67
CA ALA A 39 -10.14 -16.23 15.67
C ALA A 39 -10.24 -14.95 16.52
N ALA A 40 -9.19 -14.13 16.57
CA ALA A 40 -9.13 -12.92 17.39
C ALA A 40 -8.34 -11.82 16.67
N LEU A 41 -8.68 -11.57 15.41
CA LEU A 41 -7.89 -10.67 14.55
C LEU A 41 -7.82 -9.24 15.10
N ALA A 42 -8.94 -8.71 15.59
CA ALA A 42 -8.97 -7.35 16.12
C ALA A 42 -8.00 -7.12 17.28
N ASP A 43 -7.77 -8.14 18.09
CA ASP A 43 -6.91 -8.06 19.27
C ASP A 43 -5.46 -8.46 19.02
N THR A 44 -5.20 -9.16 17.92
CA THR A 44 -3.89 -9.78 17.67
C THR A 44 -3.18 -9.26 16.43
N ALA A 45 -3.89 -8.57 15.56
CA ALA A 45 -3.32 -8.12 14.28
C ALA A 45 -2.22 -7.08 14.49
N LYS A 46 -1.06 -7.36 13.88
CA LYS A 46 0.07 -6.44 13.78
C LYS A 46 0.62 -6.51 12.37
N ALA A 47 1.01 -5.40 11.82
CA ALA A 47 1.62 -5.35 10.51
C ALA A 47 2.55 -4.16 10.40
N VAL A 48 3.70 -4.40 9.80
CA VAL A 48 4.60 -3.33 9.34
C VAL A 48 4.92 -3.67 7.88
N VAL A 49 4.56 -2.77 6.98
CA VAL A 49 4.79 -2.94 5.54
C VAL A 49 5.65 -1.79 5.06
N ARG A 50 6.74 -2.13 4.38
CA ARG A 50 7.70 -1.18 3.82
C ARG A 50 7.63 -1.25 2.30
N LEU A 51 7.53 -0.11 1.66
CA LEU A 51 7.47 0.02 0.20
C LEU A 51 8.72 0.73 -0.30
N SER A 52 9.45 0.09 -1.22
CA SER A 52 10.54 0.78 -1.93
C SER A 52 9.98 1.78 -2.92
N MET A 53 10.42 3.02 -2.82
CA MET A 53 10.01 4.11 -3.72
C MET A 53 10.95 4.24 -4.93
N ALA A 54 11.97 3.40 -5.02
CA ALA A 54 12.92 3.41 -6.13
C ALA A 54 12.49 2.53 -7.31
N ASP A 55 11.57 1.60 -7.07
CA ASP A 55 11.17 0.59 -8.05
C ASP A 55 9.70 0.76 -8.38
N TYR A 56 9.39 1.30 -9.55
CA TYR A 56 8.02 1.48 -10.02
C TYR A 56 7.96 1.45 -11.54
N ASP A 57 6.76 1.16 -12.06
CA ASP A 57 6.49 1.07 -13.48
C ASP A 57 5.08 1.62 -13.76
N SER A 58 5.00 2.70 -14.50
CA SER A 58 3.72 3.29 -14.94
C SER A 58 3.32 2.82 -16.35
N GLY A 59 4.16 2.00 -16.99
CA GLY A 59 3.96 1.59 -18.38
C GLY A 59 4.44 2.62 -19.40
N ASP A 60 5.02 3.73 -18.98
CA ASP A 60 5.50 4.82 -19.82
C ASP A 60 6.83 5.35 -19.28
N ARG A 61 7.90 5.21 -20.06
CA ARG A 61 9.26 5.61 -19.64
C ARG A 61 9.38 7.10 -19.35
N MET A 62 8.72 7.94 -20.13
CA MET A 62 8.74 9.40 -19.92
C MET A 62 8.05 9.76 -18.60
N ARG A 63 6.93 9.11 -18.31
CA ARG A 63 6.20 9.29 -17.07
C ARG A 63 7.04 8.83 -15.87
N ASP A 64 7.69 7.67 -15.98
CA ASP A 64 8.57 7.16 -14.92
C ASP A 64 9.74 8.10 -14.67
N TRP A 65 10.32 8.65 -15.72
CA TRP A 65 11.42 9.61 -15.59
C TRP A 65 11.00 10.89 -14.86
N LYS A 66 9.80 11.41 -15.17
CA LYS A 66 9.25 12.59 -14.46
C LYS A 66 8.90 12.26 -13.01
N MET A 67 8.32 11.09 -12.76
CA MET A 67 8.00 10.62 -11.41
C MET A 67 9.25 10.50 -10.55
N LYS A 68 10.35 10.06 -11.11
CA LYS A 68 11.62 9.96 -10.37
C LYS A 68 12.05 11.30 -9.80
N LYS A 69 11.85 12.38 -10.55
CA LYS A 69 12.15 13.73 -10.06
C LYS A 69 11.20 14.15 -8.93
N GLU A 70 9.91 13.87 -9.07
CA GLU A 70 8.90 14.22 -8.09
C GLU A 70 9.03 13.40 -6.80
N LEU A 71 9.26 12.10 -6.93
CA LEU A 71 9.35 11.19 -5.78
C LEU A 71 10.69 11.27 -5.08
N ASP A 72 11.75 11.62 -5.79
CA ASP A 72 13.12 11.71 -5.27
C ASP A 72 13.50 10.52 -4.37
N PRO A 73 13.58 9.29 -4.96
CA PRO A 73 13.80 8.09 -4.16
C PRO A 73 15.18 8.01 -3.51
N ASP A 74 16.14 8.80 -3.96
CA ASP A 74 17.46 8.87 -3.31
C ASP A 74 17.35 9.55 -1.94
N LYS A 75 16.46 10.53 -1.82
CA LYS A 75 16.20 11.24 -0.56
C LYS A 75 15.12 10.55 0.27
N TRP A 76 14.11 10.02 -0.39
CA TRP A 76 12.93 9.39 0.23
C TRP A 76 12.77 7.96 -0.29
N PRO A 77 13.64 7.02 0.12
CA PRO A 77 13.69 5.68 -0.50
C PRO A 77 12.56 4.77 -0.10
N GLU A 78 11.84 5.08 0.98
CA GLU A 78 10.91 4.13 1.58
C GLU A 78 9.68 4.80 2.16
N ALA A 79 8.53 4.15 2.01
CA ALA A 79 7.30 4.46 2.73
C ALA A 79 7.01 3.31 3.69
N VAL A 80 6.64 3.61 4.93
CA VAL A 80 6.40 2.62 5.98
C VAL A 80 4.99 2.76 6.52
N PHE A 81 4.23 1.68 6.47
CA PHE A 81 2.91 1.61 7.10
C PHE A 81 2.97 0.72 8.32
N THR A 82 2.46 1.21 9.46
CA THR A 82 2.34 0.45 10.69
C THR A 82 0.87 0.37 11.07
N LEU A 83 0.35 -0.86 11.14
CA LEU A 83 -1.04 -1.09 11.53
C LEU A 83 -1.25 -0.69 12.99
N GLY A 84 -2.30 0.09 13.25
CA GLY A 84 -2.72 0.48 14.59
C GLY A 84 -3.86 -0.38 15.13
N LYS A 85 -4.89 -0.59 14.31
CA LYS A 85 -6.06 -1.37 14.70
C LYS A 85 -6.81 -1.91 13.50
N ILE A 86 -7.58 -2.98 13.73
CA ILE A 86 -8.57 -3.49 12.79
C ILE A 86 -9.94 -3.50 13.49
N GLU A 87 -10.96 -2.99 12.82
CA GLU A 87 -12.32 -2.90 13.33
C GLU A 87 -13.30 -3.56 12.38
N GLY A 88 -14.48 -3.93 12.89
CA GLY A 88 -15.56 -4.45 12.07
C GLY A 88 -15.22 -5.75 11.36
N VAL A 89 -14.45 -6.62 12.00
CA VAL A 89 -14.01 -7.88 11.40
C VAL A 89 -15.20 -8.79 11.14
N LYS A 90 -15.32 -9.23 9.88
CA LYS A 90 -16.28 -10.24 9.44
C LYS A 90 -15.53 -11.43 8.87
N ARG A 91 -15.98 -12.63 9.23
CA ARG A 91 -15.41 -13.87 8.74
C ARG A 91 -16.43 -14.62 7.90
N THR A 92 -16.07 -14.97 6.67
CA THR A 92 -16.87 -15.80 5.78
C THR A 92 -16.00 -16.97 5.31
N GLY A 93 -16.17 -18.14 5.91
CA GLY A 93 -15.26 -19.27 5.67
C GLY A 93 -13.83 -18.88 6.09
N ASP A 94 -12.90 -18.95 5.15
CA ASP A 94 -11.50 -18.59 5.38
C ASP A 94 -11.21 -17.10 5.14
N ARG A 95 -12.18 -16.35 4.61
CA ARG A 95 -12.02 -14.93 4.28
C ARG A 95 -12.36 -14.07 5.48
N LEU A 96 -11.46 -13.14 5.76
CA LEU A 96 -11.61 -12.11 6.77
C LEU A 96 -11.73 -10.74 6.08
N GLU A 97 -12.61 -9.89 6.60
CA GLU A 97 -12.77 -8.52 6.12
C GLU A 97 -12.81 -7.57 7.31
N GLY A 98 -12.36 -6.34 7.13
CA GLY A 98 -12.40 -5.33 8.19
C GLY A 98 -11.84 -4.00 7.73
N LYS A 99 -11.88 -3.03 8.63
CA LYS A 99 -11.26 -1.72 8.42
C LYS A 99 -9.94 -1.67 9.18
N ALA A 100 -8.86 -1.45 8.44
CA ALA A 100 -7.53 -1.33 9.00
C ALA A 100 -7.15 0.14 9.09
N THR A 101 -6.80 0.60 10.29
CA THR A 101 -6.30 1.95 10.52
C THR A 101 -4.86 1.88 10.98
N GLY A 102 -4.02 2.69 10.38
CA GLY A 102 -2.62 2.72 10.72
C GLY A 102 -1.94 4.02 10.33
N LEU A 103 -0.64 4.07 10.58
CA LEU A 103 0.19 5.23 10.34
C LEU A 103 1.09 5.00 9.13
N LEU A 104 0.99 5.89 8.15
CA LEU A 104 1.92 5.94 7.02
C LEU A 104 2.99 6.99 7.32
N GLU A 105 4.24 6.57 7.25
CA GLU A 105 5.41 7.45 7.38
C GLU A 105 6.11 7.54 6.02
N TYR A 106 6.15 8.74 5.46
CA TYR A 106 6.77 9.01 4.18
C TYR A 106 7.18 10.47 4.08
N ARG A 107 8.36 10.73 3.54
CA ARG A 107 8.91 12.07 3.30
C ARG A 107 8.94 12.94 4.56
N GLY A 108 9.24 12.32 5.71
CA GLY A 108 9.27 13.00 7.00
C GLY A 108 7.89 13.36 7.56
N ARG A 109 6.82 12.86 6.94
CA ARG A 109 5.44 13.11 7.34
C ARG A 109 4.79 11.84 7.89
N LYS A 110 3.79 12.02 8.74
CA LYS A 110 3.00 10.94 9.31
C LYS A 110 1.53 11.18 9.00
N VAL A 111 0.89 10.22 8.35
CA VAL A 111 -0.50 10.30 7.96
C VAL A 111 -1.25 9.09 8.49
N THR A 112 -2.37 9.32 9.16
CA THR A 112 -3.26 8.24 9.56
C THR A 112 -4.14 7.84 8.39
N LEU A 113 -4.14 6.55 8.06
CA LEU A 113 -4.93 5.99 6.96
C LEU A 113 -5.90 4.94 7.49
N THR A 114 -7.08 4.89 6.88
CA THR A 114 -8.05 3.82 7.08
C THR A 114 -8.34 3.16 5.76
N ALA A 115 -8.14 1.85 5.70
CA ALA A 115 -8.31 1.06 4.49
C ALA A 115 -9.37 -0.01 4.68
N GLU A 116 -10.11 -0.30 3.60
CA GLU A 116 -10.92 -1.51 3.50
C GLU A 116 -9.97 -2.66 3.23
N ALA A 117 -9.92 -3.63 4.14
CA ALA A 117 -8.99 -4.75 4.07
C ALA A 117 -9.72 -6.09 4.04
N SER A 118 -9.18 -7.02 3.30
CA SER A 118 -9.68 -8.39 3.24
C SER A 118 -8.52 -9.37 3.02
N GLY A 119 -8.72 -10.62 3.37
CA GLY A 119 -7.70 -11.61 3.13
C GLY A 119 -7.95 -12.95 3.81
N THR A 120 -6.93 -13.79 3.72
CA THR A 120 -6.91 -15.13 4.32
C THR A 120 -5.60 -15.34 5.06
N LEU A 121 -5.67 -15.97 6.24
CA LEU A 121 -4.49 -16.35 7.02
C LEU A 121 -4.40 -17.89 7.03
N GLY A 122 -3.61 -18.44 6.13
CA GLY A 122 -3.45 -19.88 5.99
C GLY A 122 -2.13 -20.37 6.58
N ASP A 123 -2.02 -21.71 6.70
CA ASP A 123 -0.81 -22.32 7.27
C ASP A 123 0.40 -22.22 6.38
N THR A 124 0.21 -22.11 5.07
CA THR A 124 1.30 -22.03 4.09
C THR A 124 1.47 -20.64 3.49
N GLU A 125 0.42 -19.81 3.54
CA GLU A 125 0.42 -18.50 2.94
C GLU A 125 -0.68 -17.63 3.54
N ALA A 126 -0.39 -16.35 3.72
CA ALA A 126 -1.38 -15.33 3.99
C ALA A 126 -1.52 -14.44 2.76
N ARG A 127 -2.74 -14.03 2.45
CA ARG A 127 -3.02 -13.05 1.40
C ARG A 127 -3.89 -11.95 1.96
N ALA A 128 -3.57 -10.72 1.62
CA ALA A 128 -4.36 -9.58 2.03
C ALA A 128 -4.44 -8.55 0.90
N GLU A 129 -5.57 -7.88 0.83
CA GLU A 129 -5.77 -6.75 -0.06
C GLU A 129 -6.30 -5.58 0.77
N ALA A 130 -5.76 -4.40 0.56
CA ALA A 130 -6.22 -3.19 1.21
C ALA A 130 -6.41 -2.09 0.17
N ARG A 131 -7.48 -1.31 0.32
CA ARG A 131 -7.82 -0.20 -0.57
C ARG A 131 -8.08 1.05 0.24
N PHE A 132 -7.49 2.15 -0.20
CA PHE A 132 -7.72 3.46 0.41
C PHE A 132 -7.45 4.58 -0.60
N LYS A 133 -7.95 5.75 -0.28
CA LYS A 133 -7.65 6.97 -1.05
C LYS A 133 -6.62 7.79 -0.29
N LEU A 134 -5.70 8.39 -1.03
CA LEU A 134 -4.64 9.23 -0.48
C LEU A 134 -4.60 10.55 -1.23
N ASN A 135 -4.58 11.64 -0.49
CA ASN A 135 -4.27 12.94 -1.06
C ASN A 135 -2.75 13.10 -1.11
N LEU A 136 -2.20 13.27 -2.31
CA LEU A 136 -0.76 13.40 -2.52
C LEU A 136 -0.16 14.59 -1.76
N ASN A 137 -0.93 15.64 -1.53
CA ASN A 137 -0.48 16.79 -0.74
C ASN A 137 -0.17 16.42 0.71
N ASP A 138 -0.90 15.44 1.27
CA ASP A 138 -0.70 15.02 2.67
C ASP A 138 0.65 14.36 2.88
N VAL A 139 1.21 13.76 1.85
CA VAL A 139 2.54 13.13 1.87
C VAL A 139 3.62 13.96 1.18
N GLY A 140 3.30 15.19 0.80
CA GLY A 140 4.26 16.12 0.22
C GLY A 140 4.68 15.79 -1.21
N VAL A 141 3.86 15.05 -1.95
CA VAL A 141 4.09 14.76 -3.36
C VAL A 141 3.25 15.72 -4.19
N PRO A 142 3.86 16.62 -4.99
CA PRO A 142 3.07 17.47 -5.86
C PRO A 142 2.42 16.64 -6.96
N PRO A 143 1.12 16.86 -7.24
CA PRO A 143 0.46 16.17 -8.35
C PRO A 143 1.18 16.43 -9.65
N PRO A 144 1.53 15.38 -10.43
CA PRO A 144 2.24 15.56 -11.69
C PRO A 144 1.40 16.38 -12.69
N LYS A 145 2.07 17.22 -13.47
CA LYS A 145 1.45 17.97 -14.55
C LYS A 145 2.13 17.59 -15.86
N PHE A 146 1.34 17.17 -16.85
CA PHE A 146 1.82 16.84 -18.18
C PHE A 146 1.11 17.76 -19.19
N LEU A 147 1.81 18.76 -19.71
CA LEU A 147 1.25 19.71 -20.69
C LEU A 147 -0.09 20.27 -20.20
N PHE A 148 -1.20 19.90 -20.86
CA PHE A 148 -2.55 20.34 -20.51
C PHE A 148 -3.26 19.38 -19.54
N LEU A 149 -2.61 18.28 -19.18
CA LEU A 149 -3.21 17.27 -18.28
C LEU A 149 -2.89 17.61 -16.84
N LYS A 150 -3.92 17.78 -16.05
CA LYS A 150 -3.82 17.95 -14.60
C LYS A 150 -4.19 16.64 -13.92
N VAL A 151 -3.26 16.03 -13.23
CA VAL A 151 -3.49 14.83 -12.44
C VAL A 151 -4.20 15.22 -11.15
N HIS A 152 -5.25 14.48 -10.80
CA HIS A 152 -5.97 14.69 -9.54
C HIS A 152 -5.05 14.46 -8.34
N GLU A 153 -5.20 15.28 -7.32
CA GLU A 153 -4.42 15.17 -6.08
C GLU A 153 -4.77 13.95 -5.24
N ILE A 154 -6.00 13.42 -5.39
CA ILE A 154 -6.44 12.22 -4.69
C ILE A 154 -6.23 11.02 -5.60
N VAL A 155 -5.48 10.03 -5.10
CA VAL A 155 -5.22 8.78 -5.79
C VAL A 155 -5.83 7.62 -5.02
N GLU A 156 -6.19 6.55 -5.73
CA GLU A 156 -6.59 5.30 -5.12
C GLU A 156 -5.38 4.39 -5.01
N ILE A 157 -5.20 3.78 -3.83
CA ILE A 157 -4.10 2.87 -3.59
C ILE A 157 -4.67 1.50 -3.27
N VAL A 158 -4.17 0.48 -3.97
CA VAL A 158 -4.53 -0.92 -3.77
C VAL A 158 -3.27 -1.68 -3.41
N VAL A 159 -3.27 -2.26 -2.21
CA VAL A 159 -2.13 -3.04 -1.71
C VAL A 159 -2.48 -4.51 -1.82
N HIS A 160 -1.63 -5.28 -2.50
CA HIS A 160 -1.75 -6.73 -2.61
C HIS A 160 -0.59 -7.36 -1.84
N LEU A 161 -0.91 -8.01 -0.73
CA LEU A 161 0.10 -8.69 0.09
C LEU A 161 0.00 -10.18 -0.08
N VAL A 162 1.14 -10.79 -0.31
CA VAL A 162 1.36 -12.23 -0.18
C VAL A 162 2.44 -12.39 0.88
N ALA A 163 2.19 -13.21 1.88
CA ALA A 163 3.14 -13.42 2.96
C ALA A 163 3.26 -14.89 3.27
N LYS A 164 4.47 -15.30 3.62
CA LYS A 164 4.79 -16.69 3.97
C LYS A 164 5.03 -16.80 5.47
N PRO A 165 4.72 -17.96 6.10
CA PRO A 165 5.02 -18.14 7.50
C PRO A 165 6.47 -17.77 7.80
N ALA A 166 6.68 -16.98 8.85
CA ALA A 166 8.01 -16.58 9.27
C ALA A 166 8.81 -17.82 9.72
N GLN A 167 10.06 -17.89 9.30
CA GLN A 167 10.96 -18.93 9.77
C GLN A 167 11.36 -18.66 11.21
N VAL A 168 11.32 -19.72 12.01
CA VAL A 168 11.69 -19.65 13.41
C VAL A 168 13.20 -19.84 13.57
#